data_c0fc1345772af399a430b571868ec360
#
_entry.id   c0fc1345772af399a430b571868ec360
#
_cell.length_a   1.000
_cell.length_b   1.000
_cell.length_c   1.000
_cell.angle_alpha   90.00
_cell.angle_beta   90.00
_cell.angle_gamma   90.00
#
_symmetry.space_group_name_H-M   'P 1'
#
loop_
_entity.id
_entity.type
_entity.pdbx_description
1 polymer ?
#
loop_
_entity_poly.entity_id
_entity_poly.type
_entity_poly.pdbx_seq_one_letter_code
_entity_poly.pdbx_strand_id
1 'polypeptide(L)'
;MKTLLLAGAAGLLWSAAAFAADPVGAYNVEGGNPGDSGKYHGTVTVEKTGQTYRIVWVVGGTRYVGTGIGNKDFLAVSYRSGNDTGLALYGADGGNWSGIWTYAGGREVGPEIWKRQ
;
A
#
# COMPACT_ATOMS: atom_id res chain seq x y z
N MET A 1 22.01 34.90 -9.07
CA MET A 1 20.56 35.07 -8.92
C MET A 1 19.80 33.98 -9.62
N LYS A 2 19.95 33.88 -10.93
CA LYS A 2 19.22 32.88 -11.71
C LYS A 2 19.56 31.45 -11.31
N THR A 3 20.80 31.23 -10.95
CA THR A 3 21.27 29.92 -10.50
C THR A 3 20.53 29.44 -9.27
N LEU A 4 20.20 30.34 -8.36
CA LEU A 4 19.49 30.00 -7.14
C LEU A 4 18.07 29.50 -7.44
N LEU A 5 17.42 30.08 -8.44
CA LEU A 5 16.09 29.65 -8.84
C LEU A 5 16.11 28.23 -9.38
N LEU A 6 17.13 27.89 -10.17
CA LEU A 6 17.28 26.54 -10.69
C LEU A 6 17.52 25.53 -9.58
N ALA A 7 18.31 25.90 -8.60
CA ALA A 7 18.55 25.05 -7.45
C ALA A 7 17.27 24.77 -6.67
N GLY A 8 16.42 25.79 -6.52
CA GLY A 8 15.15 25.63 -5.87
C GLY A 8 14.22 24.66 -6.58
N ALA A 9 14.19 24.74 -7.90
CA ALA A 9 13.35 23.83 -8.69
C ALA A 9 13.84 22.38 -8.54
N ALA A 10 15.14 22.17 -8.58
CA ALA A 10 15.71 20.82 -8.38
C ALA A 10 15.37 20.28 -7.01
N GLY A 11 15.39 21.11 -6.00
CA GLY A 11 15.02 20.70 -4.63
C GLY A 11 13.59 20.22 -4.54
N LEU A 12 12.67 20.85 -5.25
CA LEU A 12 11.26 20.42 -5.24
C LEU A 12 11.10 19.03 -5.85
N LEU A 13 11.80 18.75 -6.95
CA LEU A 13 11.73 17.42 -7.57
C LEU A 13 12.25 16.34 -6.65
N TRP A 14 13.34 16.59 -5.96
CA TRP A 14 13.89 15.64 -5.01
C TRP A 14 12.90 15.33 -3.89
N SER A 15 12.27 16.35 -3.34
CA SER A 15 11.30 16.16 -2.27
C SER A 15 10.12 15.32 -2.72
N ALA A 16 9.60 15.58 -3.93
CA ALA A 16 8.50 14.81 -4.46
C ALA A 16 8.87 13.33 -4.65
N ALA A 17 10.07 13.05 -5.19
CA ALA A 17 10.52 11.68 -5.40
C ALA A 17 10.68 10.93 -4.07
N ALA A 18 11.30 11.55 -3.07
CA ALA A 18 11.49 10.94 -1.76
C ALA A 18 10.15 10.66 -1.09
N PHE A 19 9.21 11.60 -1.18
CA PHE A 19 7.89 11.46 -0.59
C PHE A 19 7.10 10.32 -1.22
N ALA A 20 7.21 10.15 -2.54
CA ALA A 20 6.49 9.12 -3.26
C ALA A 20 6.94 7.69 -2.91
N ALA A 21 8.11 7.54 -2.32
CA ALA A 21 8.65 6.23 -1.95
C ALA A 21 8.21 5.74 -0.57
N ASP A 22 7.58 6.59 0.25
CA ASP A 22 7.15 6.22 1.60
C ASP A 22 5.77 5.52 1.52
N PRO A 23 5.57 4.38 2.20
CA PRO A 23 4.26 3.74 2.19
C PRO A 23 3.17 4.51 2.93
N VAL A 24 3.52 5.42 3.83
CA VAL A 24 2.52 6.20 4.57
C VAL A 24 1.69 7.05 3.62
N GLY A 25 0.37 7.00 3.78
CA GLY A 25 -0.54 7.80 2.96
C GLY A 25 -1.90 7.14 2.76
N ALA A 26 -2.66 7.73 1.86
CA ALA A 26 -3.99 7.25 1.49
C ALA A 26 -3.99 6.85 0.01
N TYR A 27 -4.69 5.76 -0.30
CA TYR A 27 -4.68 5.16 -1.62
C TYR A 27 -6.08 4.69 -2.00
N ASN A 28 -6.32 4.62 -3.29
CA ASN A 28 -7.42 3.84 -3.83
C ASN A 28 -6.91 2.44 -4.13
N VAL A 29 -7.68 1.43 -3.75
CA VAL A 29 -7.26 0.04 -3.91
C VAL A 29 -8.14 -0.65 -4.95
N GLU A 30 -7.50 -1.44 -5.80
CA GLU A 30 -8.15 -2.33 -6.74
C GLU A 30 -7.50 -3.69 -6.60
N GLY A 31 -8.31 -4.76 -6.60
CA GLY A 31 -7.75 -6.09 -6.47
C GLY A 31 -8.66 -7.16 -7.02
N GLY A 32 -8.17 -8.38 -6.93
CA GLY A 32 -8.89 -9.58 -7.31
C GLY A 32 -8.81 -10.62 -6.22
N ASN A 33 -9.81 -11.46 -6.13
CA ASN A 33 -9.84 -12.53 -5.14
C ASN A 33 -8.92 -13.67 -5.54
N PRO A 34 -8.25 -14.32 -4.57
CA PRO A 34 -7.45 -15.49 -4.89
C PRO A 34 -8.30 -16.58 -5.53
N GLY A 35 -7.84 -17.10 -6.67
CA GLY A 35 -8.44 -18.26 -7.29
C GLY A 35 -9.75 -18.06 -8.04
N ASP A 36 -10.25 -16.83 -8.14
CA ASP A 36 -11.46 -16.59 -8.92
C ASP A 36 -11.35 -15.28 -9.71
N SER A 37 -12.39 -14.96 -10.48
CA SER A 37 -12.40 -13.77 -11.31
C SER A 37 -13.02 -12.55 -10.62
N GLY A 38 -13.42 -12.69 -9.36
CA GLY A 38 -14.04 -11.59 -8.61
C GLY A 38 -13.06 -10.45 -8.39
N LYS A 39 -13.55 -9.24 -8.60
CA LYS A 39 -12.76 -8.02 -8.43
C LYS A 39 -13.39 -7.11 -7.41
N TYR A 40 -12.58 -6.30 -6.77
CA TYR A 40 -13.06 -5.33 -5.78
C TYR A 40 -12.29 -4.03 -5.89
N HIS A 41 -12.84 -2.98 -5.31
CA HIS A 41 -12.16 -1.71 -5.14
C HIS A 41 -12.58 -1.09 -3.81
N GLY A 42 -11.78 -0.17 -3.35
CA GLY A 42 -12.01 0.52 -2.09
C GLY A 42 -10.88 1.49 -1.80
N THR A 43 -10.60 1.67 -0.52
CA THR A 43 -9.53 2.56 -0.06
C THR A 43 -8.62 1.83 0.91
N VAL A 44 -7.39 2.32 1.00
CA VAL A 44 -6.44 1.86 2.01
C VAL A 44 -5.68 3.06 2.57
N THR A 45 -5.47 3.06 3.87
CA THR A 45 -4.64 4.07 4.53
C THR A 45 -3.50 3.38 5.26
N VAL A 46 -2.34 3.99 5.26
CA VAL A 46 -1.13 3.48 5.91
C VAL A 46 -0.58 4.52 6.85
N GLU A 47 -0.38 4.13 8.10
CA GLU A 47 0.23 4.97 9.13
C GLU A 47 1.47 4.29 9.67
N LYS A 48 2.45 5.09 10.12
CA LYS A 48 3.61 4.56 10.82
C LYS A 48 3.27 4.39 12.30
N THR A 49 3.54 3.21 12.87
CA THR A 49 3.33 2.92 14.29
C THR A 49 4.63 2.36 14.88
N GLY A 50 5.47 3.25 15.39
CA GLY A 50 6.79 2.83 15.85
C GLY A 50 7.63 2.30 14.68
N GLN A 51 8.03 1.04 14.76
CA GLN A 51 8.81 0.40 13.70
C GLN A 51 7.95 -0.38 12.69
N THR A 52 6.64 -0.39 12.90
CA THR A 52 5.71 -1.08 12.02
C THR A 52 4.77 -0.08 11.34
N TYR A 53 3.90 -0.60 10.49
CA TYR A 53 2.86 0.18 9.83
C TYR A 53 1.51 -0.39 10.18
N ARG A 54 0.53 0.50 10.33
CA ARG A 54 -0.87 0.11 10.46
C ARG A 54 -1.55 0.38 9.14
N ILE A 55 -2.17 -0.64 8.58
CA ILE A 55 -2.86 -0.56 7.29
C ILE A 55 -4.34 -0.81 7.52
N VAL A 56 -5.18 0.05 6.96
CA VAL A 56 -6.64 -0.11 7.06
C VAL A 56 -7.24 -0.06 5.67
N TRP A 57 -7.89 -1.16 5.28
CA TRP A 57 -8.68 -1.23 4.04
C TRP A 57 -10.14 -1.02 4.38
N VAL A 58 -10.86 -0.37 3.47
CA VAL A 58 -12.32 -0.34 3.48
C VAL A 58 -12.77 -0.78 2.09
N VAL A 59 -13.36 -1.96 2.03
CA VAL A 59 -13.79 -2.59 0.78
C VAL A 59 -15.21 -3.10 0.95
N GLY A 60 -16.14 -2.59 0.14
CA GLY A 60 -17.52 -3.03 0.21
C GLY A 60 -18.17 -2.88 1.58
N GLY A 61 -17.84 -1.84 2.31
CA GLY A 61 -18.38 -1.62 3.65
C GLY A 61 -17.70 -2.44 4.75
N THR A 62 -16.76 -3.31 4.41
CA THR A 62 -16.01 -4.10 5.37
C THR A 62 -14.66 -3.46 5.64
N ARG A 63 -14.28 -3.46 6.90
CA ARG A 63 -13.01 -2.90 7.35
C ARG A 63 -12.03 -4.03 7.69
N TYR A 64 -10.84 -3.94 7.12
CA TYR A 64 -9.74 -4.86 7.39
C TYR A 64 -8.60 -4.08 8.02
N VAL A 65 -7.95 -4.64 9.00
CA VAL A 65 -6.83 -3.98 9.69
C VAL A 65 -5.61 -4.88 9.60
N GLY A 66 -4.50 -4.30 9.16
CA GLY A 66 -3.25 -5.02 9.02
C GLY A 66 -2.12 -4.40 9.80
N THR A 67 -1.13 -5.23 10.09
CA THR A 67 0.15 -4.81 10.64
C THR A 67 1.22 -5.13 9.60
N GLY A 68 2.02 -4.15 9.24
CA GLY A 68 3.03 -4.31 8.21
C GLY A 68 4.44 -4.04 8.69
N ILE A 69 5.38 -4.70 8.04
CA ILE A 69 6.80 -4.43 8.19
C ILE A 69 7.38 -4.23 6.80
N GLY A 70 8.29 -3.28 6.67
CA GLY A 70 8.87 -2.98 5.38
C GLY A 70 9.56 -1.63 5.37
N ASN A 71 9.72 -1.10 4.19
CA ASN A 71 10.40 0.18 3.95
C ASN A 71 9.85 0.82 2.68
N LYS A 72 10.62 1.70 2.06
CA LYS A 72 10.22 2.37 0.84
C LYS A 72 10.14 1.45 -0.39
N ASP A 73 10.65 0.23 -0.29
CA ASP A 73 10.73 -0.70 -1.43
C ASP A 73 9.71 -1.82 -1.35
N PHE A 74 9.41 -2.32 -0.17
CA PHE A 74 8.45 -3.40 0.00
C PHE A 74 7.72 -3.32 1.34
N LEU A 75 6.59 -4.01 1.41
CA LEU A 75 5.74 -4.04 2.60
C LEU A 75 5.10 -5.41 2.72
N ALA A 76 5.37 -6.09 3.82
CA ALA A 76 4.76 -7.37 4.15
C ALA A 76 3.70 -7.14 5.23
N VAL A 77 2.51 -7.69 5.05
CA VAL A 77 1.36 -7.36 5.88
C VAL A 77 0.63 -8.62 6.31
N SER A 78 0.25 -8.67 7.58
CA SER A 78 -0.74 -9.61 8.09
C SER A 78 -2.00 -8.82 8.40
N TYR A 79 -3.16 -9.30 7.96
CA TYR A 79 -4.42 -8.57 8.15
C TYR A 79 -5.48 -9.44 8.80
N ARG A 80 -6.51 -8.79 9.33
CA ARG A 80 -7.70 -9.48 9.80
C ARG A 80 -8.95 -8.59 9.74
N SER A 81 -10.09 -9.26 9.68
CA SER A 81 -11.41 -8.67 9.83
C SER A 81 -12.30 -9.71 10.50
N GLY A 82 -12.69 -9.47 11.74
CA GLY A 82 -13.37 -10.51 12.54
C GLY A 82 -12.47 -11.73 12.72
N ASN A 83 -12.95 -12.88 12.29
CA ASN A 83 -12.18 -14.12 12.33
C ASN A 83 -11.39 -14.40 11.06
N ASP A 84 -11.57 -13.57 10.03
CA ASP A 84 -10.85 -13.73 8.78
C ASP A 84 -9.46 -13.12 8.90
N THR A 85 -8.45 -13.89 8.52
CA THR A 85 -7.05 -13.45 8.55
C THR A 85 -6.38 -13.80 7.24
N GLY A 86 -5.28 -13.11 6.96
CA GLY A 86 -4.49 -13.39 5.78
C GLY A 86 -3.21 -12.59 5.76
N LEU A 87 -2.54 -12.65 4.64
CA LEU A 87 -1.25 -11.97 4.44
C LEU A 87 -1.14 -11.41 3.04
N ALA A 88 -0.29 -10.41 2.91
CA ALA A 88 -0.07 -9.74 1.65
C ALA A 88 1.38 -9.26 1.56
N LEU A 89 1.86 -9.14 0.34
CA LEU A 89 3.20 -8.66 0.06
C LEU A 89 3.13 -7.65 -1.08
N TYR A 90 3.67 -6.46 -0.86
CA TYR A 90 3.64 -5.37 -1.82
C TYR A 90 5.03 -4.87 -2.15
N GLY A 91 5.22 -4.47 -3.40
CA GLY A 91 6.40 -3.76 -3.85
C GLY A 91 6.03 -2.35 -4.26
N ALA A 92 6.94 -1.42 -4.02
CA ALA A 92 6.75 -0.03 -4.41
C ALA A 92 6.81 0.11 -5.94
N ASP A 93 5.98 0.98 -6.48
CA ASP A 93 5.86 1.23 -7.91
C ASP A 93 5.60 2.73 -8.14
N GLY A 94 6.66 3.53 -8.08
CA GLY A 94 6.61 4.96 -8.38
C GLY A 94 5.63 5.76 -7.55
N GLY A 95 5.52 5.48 -6.26
CA GLY A 95 4.57 6.14 -5.37
C GLY A 95 3.29 5.34 -5.16
N ASN A 96 3.04 4.37 -6.01
CA ASN A 96 1.98 3.40 -5.86
C ASN A 96 2.56 2.09 -5.31
N TRP A 97 1.70 1.13 -5.02
CA TRP A 97 2.11 -0.17 -4.51
C TRP A 97 1.36 -1.26 -5.26
N SER A 98 2.04 -2.37 -5.50
CA SER A 98 1.49 -3.48 -6.25
C SER A 98 1.87 -4.77 -5.54
N GLY A 99 0.93 -5.68 -5.38
CA GLY A 99 1.22 -6.89 -4.63
C GLY A 99 0.26 -8.03 -4.86
N ILE A 100 0.43 -9.03 -4.00
CA ILE A 100 -0.36 -10.25 -3.98
C ILE A 100 -0.81 -10.51 -2.55
N TRP A 101 -1.92 -11.22 -2.40
CA TRP A 101 -2.48 -11.54 -1.10
C TRP A 101 -3.20 -12.87 -1.11
N THR A 102 -3.39 -13.44 0.07
CA THR A 102 -4.20 -14.65 0.26
C THR A 102 -4.77 -14.67 1.68
N TYR A 103 -5.72 -15.56 1.93
CA TYR A 103 -6.24 -15.80 3.28
C TYR A 103 -5.44 -16.87 4.01
N ALA A 104 -5.63 -16.97 5.32
CA ALA A 104 -5.02 -18.04 6.11
C ALA A 104 -5.40 -19.40 5.52
N GLY A 105 -4.39 -20.20 5.21
CA GLY A 105 -4.58 -21.49 4.57
C GLY A 105 -4.84 -21.46 3.08
N GLY A 106 -4.86 -20.28 2.46
CA GLY A 106 -5.08 -20.13 1.03
C GLY A 106 -3.95 -20.75 0.21
N ARG A 107 -4.30 -21.28 -0.95
CA ARG A 107 -3.36 -21.96 -1.85
C ARG A 107 -3.12 -21.20 -3.14
N GLU A 108 -3.88 -20.13 -3.35
CA GLU A 108 -3.75 -19.26 -4.51
C GLU A 108 -3.62 -17.83 -4.03
N VAL A 109 -3.11 -16.96 -4.88
CA VAL A 109 -2.95 -15.54 -4.56
C VAL A 109 -3.86 -14.70 -5.45
N GLY A 110 -4.29 -13.57 -4.93
CA GLY A 110 -4.98 -12.55 -5.71
C GLY A 110 -4.09 -11.32 -5.85
N PRO A 111 -4.28 -10.53 -6.90
CA PRO A 111 -3.55 -9.28 -7.08
C PRO A 111 -4.18 -8.15 -6.30
N GLU A 112 -3.37 -7.14 -5.98
CA GLU A 112 -3.88 -5.90 -5.42
C GLU A 112 -2.96 -4.73 -5.79
N ILE A 113 -3.55 -3.61 -6.16
CA ILE A 113 -2.82 -2.40 -6.53
C ILE A 113 -3.35 -1.25 -5.70
N TRP A 114 -2.44 -0.47 -5.15
CA TRP A 114 -2.74 0.75 -4.40
C TRP A 114 -2.29 1.95 -5.22
N LYS A 115 -3.23 2.80 -5.58
CA LYS A 115 -2.94 4.04 -6.31
C LYS A 115 -3.06 5.21 -5.35
N ARG A 116 -1.98 5.95 -5.16
CA ARG A 116 -1.94 7.06 -4.22
C ARG A 116 -2.94 8.15 -4.60
N GLN A 117 -3.68 8.59 -3.62
CA GLN A 117 -4.64 9.69 -3.78
C GLN A 117 -3.95 11.03 -3.89
#